data_bf0d6b2cb650b5328a44df6d62566392
#
_entry.id   bf0d6b2cb650b5328a44df6d62566392
#
_cell.length_a   1.000
_cell.length_b   1.000
_cell.length_c   1.000
_cell.angle_alpha   90.00
_cell.angle_beta   90.00
_cell.angle_gamma   90.00
#
_symmetry.space_group_name_H-M   'P 1'
#
loop_
_entity.id
_entity.type
_entity.pdbx_description
1 polymer ?
#
loop_
_entity_poly.entity_id
_entity_poly.type
_entity_poly.pdbx_seq_one_letter_code
_entity_poly.pdbx_strand_id
1 'polypeptide(L)'
;PAHLAGLLPGDRFVTVDGMDCTGKNTKEVSDRLRGKPGTTISITMERDSQLITKEVTRRDIHLPAVGCATVLQDSIGYIFFNEFTTNSAQEFLVALDQMVQTNHIKRLIIDLRGNGGGLIDEAIQLVGFFVPKDTEVVSTKGKVERSNHSYKTKTSPIFPNMPLAVLVNNQSASASESVAGALQDLKRATIIGERTFGKGLVQNIRPIAYGGHLKVTTSKYYLPSGRCIQAIDYAERQRGHQLHRDTAGGILPDVVLTDSQKLDITYNLYRDHLFFDYANRYYHQHDMIAPAKDFQLNDSDLDAFCQFLDEKQFSYETETGRHLGELIDMAKQEDIDSTLLADLEAFKPRLTEDYRAAIQRNREEVEKLLGGEIVKRYHYHRGYYEYLLRYDKEVKRALEVVSQAN
;
A
#
# COMPACT_ATOMS: atom_id res chain seq x y z
N PRO A 1 16.77 13.35 -6.15
CA PRO A 1 17.68 14.32 -5.51
C PRO A 1 18.48 13.68 -4.39
N ALA A 2 17.83 13.11 -3.35
CA ALA A 2 18.50 12.56 -2.17
C ALA A 2 19.56 11.50 -2.52
N HIS A 3 19.18 10.49 -3.31
CA HIS A 3 20.11 9.45 -3.77
C HIS A 3 21.35 10.02 -4.49
N LEU A 4 21.15 10.99 -5.39
CA LEU A 4 22.26 11.63 -6.13
C LEU A 4 23.19 12.45 -5.21
N ALA A 5 22.69 12.90 -4.08
CA ALA A 5 23.50 13.59 -3.05
C ALA A 5 24.15 12.60 -2.07
N GLY A 6 23.88 11.30 -2.20
CA GLY A 6 24.44 10.25 -1.34
C GLY A 6 23.75 10.11 0.01
N LEU A 7 22.47 10.50 0.11
CA LEU A 7 21.64 10.16 1.26
C LEU A 7 21.23 8.69 1.16
N LEU A 8 21.29 8.00 2.29
CA LEU A 8 20.98 6.57 2.39
C LEU A 8 19.78 6.32 3.34
N PRO A 9 19.09 5.19 3.19
CA PRO A 9 18.15 4.73 4.20
C PRO A 9 18.86 4.56 5.56
N GLY A 10 18.22 5.05 6.63
CA GLY A 10 18.82 5.05 7.97
C GLY A 10 19.49 6.36 8.38
N ASP A 11 19.78 7.27 7.44
CA ASP A 11 20.26 8.61 7.77
C ASP A 11 19.23 9.35 8.64
N ARG A 12 19.64 9.83 9.80
CA ARG A 12 18.80 10.60 10.72
C ARG A 12 19.01 12.08 10.51
N PHE A 13 18.00 12.82 10.08
CA PHE A 13 18.08 14.26 9.91
C PHE A 13 18.38 14.98 11.24
N VAL A 14 19.44 15.77 11.25
CA VAL A 14 19.84 16.63 12.38
C VAL A 14 19.44 18.06 12.09
N THR A 15 19.83 18.61 10.93
CA THR A 15 19.37 19.93 10.48
C THR A 15 18.97 19.91 9.01
N VAL A 16 18.01 20.76 8.65
CA VAL A 16 17.62 21.03 7.25
C VAL A 16 17.63 22.53 7.05
N ASP A 17 18.55 23.03 6.23
CA ASP A 17 18.69 24.46 5.92
C ASP A 17 18.74 25.31 7.20
N GLY A 18 19.53 24.87 8.19
CA GLY A 18 19.70 25.50 9.51
C GLY A 18 18.56 25.28 10.51
N MET A 19 17.47 24.62 10.12
CA MET A 19 16.40 24.23 11.06
C MET A 19 16.79 22.95 11.80
N ASP A 20 16.83 23.01 13.13
CA ASP A 20 17.00 21.82 13.97
C ASP A 20 15.79 20.89 13.83
N CYS A 21 16.04 19.61 13.54
CA CYS A 21 15.04 18.57 13.38
C CYS A 21 14.68 17.86 14.70
N THR A 22 15.36 18.16 15.80
CA THR A 22 15.11 17.55 17.11
C THR A 22 13.66 17.80 17.55
N GLY A 23 12.93 16.73 17.84
CA GLY A 23 11.53 16.80 18.28
C GLY A 23 10.54 17.23 17.19
N LYS A 24 10.99 17.42 15.95
CA LYS A 24 10.10 17.75 14.82
C LYS A 24 9.38 16.52 14.28
N ASN A 25 8.14 16.69 13.87
CA ASN A 25 7.39 15.62 13.21
C ASN A 25 7.74 15.56 11.71
N THR A 26 7.38 14.45 11.07
CA THR A 26 7.65 14.19 9.64
C THR A 26 7.13 15.30 8.72
N LYS A 27 5.98 15.92 9.07
CA LYS A 27 5.40 16.99 8.25
C LYS A 27 6.27 18.25 8.28
N GLU A 28 6.73 18.66 9.45
CA GLU A 28 7.58 19.86 9.61
C GLU A 28 8.89 19.72 8.82
N VAL A 29 9.54 18.53 8.90
CA VAL A 29 10.75 18.25 8.14
C VAL A 29 10.46 18.19 6.63
N SER A 30 9.39 17.51 6.21
CA SER A 30 8.98 17.47 4.81
C SER A 30 8.67 18.84 4.22
N ASP A 31 7.99 19.69 4.96
CA ASP A 31 7.67 21.05 4.50
C ASP A 31 8.94 21.87 4.28
N ARG A 32 10.00 21.65 5.08
CA ARG A 32 11.30 22.32 4.89
C ARG A 32 12.09 21.73 3.72
N LEU A 33 11.98 20.43 3.47
CA LEU A 33 12.63 19.78 2.33
C LEU A 33 12.04 20.24 0.99
N ARG A 34 10.73 20.52 0.94
CA ARG A 34 10.05 20.99 -0.27
C ARG A 34 10.45 22.39 -0.63
N GLY A 35 10.37 22.72 -1.91
CA GLY A 35 10.65 24.05 -2.42
C GLY A 35 10.73 24.07 -3.95
N LYS A 36 11.07 25.24 -4.49
CA LYS A 36 11.14 25.45 -5.95
C LYS A 36 12.22 24.56 -6.57
N PRO A 37 11.92 23.82 -7.66
CA PRO A 37 12.92 23.07 -8.41
C PRO A 37 14.12 23.94 -8.80
N GLY A 38 15.33 23.35 -8.77
CA GLY A 38 16.60 24.04 -9.04
C GLY A 38 17.20 24.76 -7.82
N THR A 39 16.47 24.91 -6.71
CA THR A 39 17.05 25.45 -5.47
C THR A 39 17.78 24.37 -4.69
N THR A 40 18.85 24.75 -3.99
CA THR A 40 19.66 23.83 -3.17
C THR A 40 19.37 24.05 -1.69
N ILE A 41 19.37 22.96 -0.91
CA ILE A 41 19.27 22.95 0.54
C ILE A 41 20.43 22.21 1.14
N SER A 42 20.88 22.66 2.33
CA SER A 42 21.88 21.98 3.11
C SER A 42 21.20 21.04 4.12
N ILE A 43 21.60 19.77 4.13
CA ILE A 43 21.07 18.75 5.05
C ILE A 43 22.24 18.19 5.85
N THR A 44 22.17 18.34 7.18
CA THR A 44 23.05 17.61 8.11
C THR A 44 22.30 16.41 8.65
N MET A 45 22.92 15.25 8.56
CA MET A 45 22.39 13.98 9.03
C MET A 45 23.41 13.25 9.87
N GLU A 46 22.93 12.38 10.74
CA GLU A 46 23.73 11.43 11.48
C GLU A 46 23.65 10.06 10.77
N ARG A 47 24.82 9.49 10.46
CA ARG A 47 25.04 8.16 9.94
C ARG A 47 26.14 7.49 10.73
N ASP A 48 25.89 6.32 11.32
CA ASP A 48 26.88 5.58 12.14
C ASP A 48 27.58 6.47 13.20
N SER A 49 26.78 7.30 13.90
CA SER A 49 27.24 8.28 14.90
C SER A 49 28.15 9.39 14.36
N GLN A 50 28.24 9.54 13.03
CA GLN A 50 28.98 10.63 12.38
C GLN A 50 28.02 11.66 11.78
N LEU A 51 28.35 12.93 11.95
CA LEU A 51 27.62 14.02 11.32
C LEU A 51 28.13 14.24 9.89
N ILE A 52 27.23 14.13 8.93
CA ILE A 52 27.51 14.31 7.51
C ILE A 52 26.61 15.42 6.97
N THR A 53 27.21 16.41 6.31
CA THR A 53 26.45 17.47 5.63
C THR A 53 26.48 17.27 4.13
N LYS A 54 25.33 17.38 3.48
CA LYS A 54 25.16 17.26 2.03
C LYS A 54 24.31 18.41 1.48
N GLU A 55 24.70 18.86 0.31
CA GLU A 55 23.91 19.78 -0.49
C GLU A 55 22.98 19.01 -1.42
N VAL A 56 21.67 19.29 -1.35
CA VAL A 56 20.65 18.60 -2.15
C VAL A 56 19.92 19.61 -3.05
N THR A 57 20.05 19.45 -4.34
CA THR A 57 19.31 20.27 -5.31
C THR A 57 17.92 19.72 -5.52
N ARG A 58 16.90 20.52 -5.23
CA ARG A 58 15.49 20.18 -5.46
C ARG A 58 15.20 19.99 -6.93
N ARG A 59 14.40 19.00 -7.26
CA ARG A 59 13.93 18.70 -8.63
C ARG A 59 12.47 18.30 -8.55
N ASP A 60 11.77 18.44 -9.65
CA ASP A 60 10.46 17.80 -9.80
C ASP A 60 10.65 16.29 -9.72
N ILE A 61 9.84 15.65 -8.89
CA ILE A 61 9.83 14.21 -8.71
C ILE A 61 8.56 13.67 -9.33
N HIS A 62 8.71 12.94 -10.43
CA HIS A 62 7.63 12.15 -10.99
C HIS A 62 7.61 10.77 -10.29
N LEU A 63 6.51 10.48 -9.62
CA LEU A 63 6.24 9.14 -9.11
C LEU A 63 5.48 8.39 -10.19
N PRO A 64 6.02 7.29 -10.75
CA PRO A 64 5.35 6.58 -11.83
C PRO A 64 4.04 5.98 -11.34
N ALA A 65 2.99 6.06 -12.16
CA ALA A 65 1.71 5.43 -11.88
C ALA A 65 1.84 3.91 -11.87
N VAL A 66 2.72 3.35 -12.69
CA VAL A 66 3.09 1.93 -12.67
C VAL A 66 4.24 1.72 -11.70
N GLY A 67 3.93 1.18 -10.52
CA GLY A 67 4.92 0.90 -9.46
C GLY A 67 5.78 -0.34 -9.76
N CYS A 68 5.17 -1.35 -10.40
CA CYS A 68 5.84 -2.57 -10.85
C CYS A 68 5.14 -3.12 -12.08
N ALA A 69 5.90 -3.53 -13.08
CA ALA A 69 5.41 -4.31 -14.22
C ALA A 69 6.38 -5.47 -14.44
N THR A 70 5.87 -6.70 -14.38
CA THR A 70 6.67 -7.92 -14.51
C THR A 70 5.86 -9.06 -15.11
N VAL A 71 6.54 -10.13 -15.53
CA VAL A 71 5.90 -11.31 -16.12
C VAL A 71 6.01 -12.48 -15.15
N LEU A 72 4.89 -13.13 -14.92
CA LEU A 72 4.74 -14.30 -14.06
C LEU A 72 4.42 -15.53 -14.92
N GLN A 73 4.97 -16.68 -14.54
CA GLN A 73 4.72 -17.96 -15.24
C GLN A 73 4.85 -17.85 -16.79
N ASP A 74 5.88 -17.12 -17.24
CA ASP A 74 6.28 -16.91 -18.65
C ASP A 74 5.25 -16.25 -19.58
N SER A 75 4.00 -16.09 -19.18
CA SER A 75 2.95 -15.57 -20.09
C SER A 75 1.87 -14.71 -19.43
N ILE A 76 1.97 -14.44 -18.14
CA ILE A 76 0.98 -13.64 -17.39
C ILE A 76 1.65 -12.33 -16.98
N GLY A 77 1.15 -11.21 -17.50
CA GLY A 77 1.58 -9.89 -17.07
C GLY A 77 1.03 -9.57 -15.69
N TYR A 78 1.80 -8.88 -14.89
CA TYR A 78 1.39 -8.29 -13.63
C TYR A 78 1.76 -6.82 -13.63
N ILE A 79 0.79 -5.94 -13.33
CA ILE A 79 0.99 -4.50 -13.19
C ILE A 79 0.45 -4.04 -11.85
N PHE A 80 1.33 -3.56 -10.96
CA PHE A 80 0.96 -2.83 -9.77
C PHE A 80 0.78 -1.35 -10.12
N PHE A 81 -0.42 -0.83 -9.92
CA PHE A 81 -0.82 0.50 -10.36
C PHE A 81 -1.13 1.39 -9.16
N ASN A 82 -0.26 2.38 -8.91
CA ASN A 82 -0.22 3.17 -7.68
C ASN A 82 -1.37 4.19 -7.56
N GLU A 83 -1.62 4.97 -8.62
CA GLU A 83 -2.54 6.10 -8.56
C GLU A 83 -2.96 6.55 -9.96
N PHE A 84 -4.16 7.14 -10.08
CA PHE A 84 -4.68 7.71 -11.32
C PHE A 84 -4.28 9.19 -11.44
N THR A 85 -3.04 9.45 -11.80
CA THR A 85 -2.49 10.79 -12.08
C THR A 85 -2.58 11.12 -13.57
N THR A 86 -2.27 12.36 -13.97
CA THR A 86 -2.25 12.78 -15.37
C THR A 86 -1.31 11.87 -16.20
N ASN A 87 -1.80 11.34 -17.30
CA ASN A 87 -1.13 10.39 -18.21
C ASN A 87 -0.88 8.99 -17.63
N SER A 88 -1.43 8.66 -16.48
CA SER A 88 -1.22 7.35 -15.83
C SER A 88 -1.75 6.18 -16.66
N ALA A 89 -2.87 6.35 -17.37
CA ALA A 89 -3.39 5.34 -18.29
C ALA A 89 -2.43 5.09 -19.46
N GLN A 90 -1.75 6.14 -19.94
CA GLN A 90 -0.73 5.98 -20.98
C GLN A 90 0.51 5.26 -20.45
N GLU A 91 0.96 5.55 -19.22
CA GLU A 91 2.05 4.81 -18.58
C GLU A 91 1.70 3.32 -18.44
N PHE A 92 0.47 3.02 -18.03
CA PHE A 92 -0.05 1.65 -17.96
C PHE A 92 -0.02 0.96 -19.33
N LEU A 93 -0.52 1.63 -20.36
CA LEU A 93 -0.54 1.10 -21.74
C LEU A 93 0.87 0.80 -22.25
N VAL A 94 1.83 1.69 -22.03
CA VAL A 94 3.23 1.51 -22.44
C VAL A 94 3.82 0.29 -21.73
N ALA A 95 3.61 0.13 -20.43
CA ALA A 95 4.10 -1.02 -19.67
C ALA A 95 3.46 -2.33 -20.16
N LEU A 96 2.16 -2.33 -20.41
CA LEU A 96 1.43 -3.49 -20.93
C LEU A 96 1.90 -3.87 -22.34
N ASP A 97 1.97 -2.89 -23.25
CA ASP A 97 2.40 -3.13 -24.63
C ASP A 97 3.82 -3.67 -24.68
N GLN A 98 4.74 -3.13 -23.90
CA GLN A 98 6.09 -3.66 -23.77
C GLN A 98 6.10 -5.14 -23.38
N MET A 99 5.30 -5.55 -22.38
CA MET A 99 5.20 -6.95 -21.99
C MET A 99 4.57 -7.82 -23.07
N VAL A 100 3.59 -7.31 -23.83
CA VAL A 100 2.99 -8.02 -24.96
C VAL A 100 4.01 -8.21 -26.08
N GLN A 101 4.74 -7.16 -26.45
CA GLN A 101 5.70 -7.22 -27.57
C GLN A 101 6.96 -8.03 -27.24
N THR A 102 7.48 -7.87 -26.00
CA THR A 102 8.77 -8.47 -25.60
C THR A 102 8.60 -9.87 -25.03
N ASN A 103 7.59 -10.07 -24.20
CA ASN A 103 7.39 -11.32 -23.44
C ASN A 103 6.20 -12.14 -23.94
N HIS A 104 5.47 -11.64 -24.93
CA HIS A 104 4.31 -12.32 -25.54
C HIS A 104 3.26 -12.75 -24.51
N ILE A 105 3.02 -11.90 -23.49
CA ILE A 105 2.00 -12.18 -22.48
C ILE A 105 0.63 -12.33 -23.13
N LYS A 106 -0.20 -13.20 -22.54
CA LYS A 106 -1.56 -13.52 -23.04
C LYS A 106 -2.63 -13.18 -22.04
N ARG A 107 -2.28 -12.92 -20.80
CA ARG A 107 -3.16 -12.68 -19.66
C ARG A 107 -2.60 -11.57 -18.80
N LEU A 108 -3.44 -10.89 -18.03
CA LEU A 108 -3.00 -9.77 -17.21
C LEU A 108 -3.64 -9.80 -15.82
N ILE A 109 -2.83 -9.51 -14.82
CA ILE A 109 -3.26 -9.19 -13.45
C ILE A 109 -2.98 -7.71 -13.23
N ILE A 110 -4.03 -6.95 -12.89
CA ILE A 110 -3.94 -5.54 -12.51
C ILE A 110 -4.09 -5.45 -11.01
N ASP A 111 -3.10 -4.91 -10.33
CA ASP A 111 -3.14 -4.74 -8.88
C ASP A 111 -3.45 -3.30 -8.50
N LEU A 112 -4.64 -3.09 -7.94
CA LEU A 112 -5.14 -1.82 -7.43
C LEU A 112 -5.17 -1.78 -5.90
N ARG A 113 -4.56 -2.73 -5.21
CA ARG A 113 -4.47 -2.71 -3.74
C ARG A 113 -3.69 -1.49 -3.28
N GLY A 114 -4.19 -0.80 -2.26
CA GLY A 114 -3.59 0.44 -1.77
C GLY A 114 -3.78 1.66 -2.67
N ASN A 115 -4.39 1.53 -3.85
CA ASN A 115 -4.63 2.64 -4.77
C ASN A 115 -5.87 3.45 -4.35
N GLY A 116 -5.67 4.65 -3.81
CA GLY A 116 -6.72 5.56 -3.35
C GLY A 116 -7.55 6.23 -4.45
N GLY A 117 -7.28 5.93 -5.73
CA GLY A 117 -7.96 6.48 -6.89
C GLY A 117 -7.19 7.62 -7.57
N GLY A 118 -7.88 8.66 -7.97
CA GLY A 118 -7.35 9.82 -8.68
C GLY A 118 -8.29 10.34 -9.76
N LEU A 119 -7.75 10.65 -10.94
CA LEU A 119 -8.48 11.23 -12.06
C LEU A 119 -9.40 10.21 -12.71
N ILE A 120 -10.69 10.52 -12.79
CA ILE A 120 -11.71 9.63 -13.37
C ILE A 120 -11.52 9.42 -14.89
N ASP A 121 -11.03 10.43 -15.59
CA ASP A 121 -10.75 10.32 -17.04
C ASP A 121 -9.68 9.27 -17.34
N GLU A 122 -8.66 9.15 -16.47
CA GLU A 122 -7.61 8.12 -16.58
C GLU A 122 -8.19 6.72 -16.35
N ALA A 123 -9.09 6.58 -15.35
CA ALA A 123 -9.80 5.31 -15.11
C ALA A 123 -10.65 4.88 -16.31
N ILE A 124 -11.38 5.82 -16.93
CA ILE A 124 -12.18 5.56 -18.13
C ILE A 124 -11.27 5.12 -19.29
N GLN A 125 -10.13 5.79 -19.47
CA GLN A 125 -9.17 5.44 -20.51
C GLN A 125 -8.58 4.05 -20.28
N LEU A 126 -8.20 3.69 -19.04
CA LEU A 126 -7.70 2.37 -18.70
C LEU A 126 -8.73 1.27 -19.00
N VAL A 127 -9.98 1.46 -18.59
CA VAL A 127 -11.07 0.52 -18.91
C VAL A 127 -11.26 0.40 -20.43
N GLY A 128 -11.12 1.52 -21.16
CA GLY A 128 -11.25 1.59 -22.61
C GLY A 128 -10.21 0.75 -23.39
N PHE A 129 -9.11 0.34 -22.77
CA PHE A 129 -8.17 -0.60 -23.41
C PHE A 129 -8.74 -2.00 -23.56
N PHE A 130 -9.79 -2.34 -22.80
CA PHE A 130 -10.31 -3.70 -22.66
C PHE A 130 -11.78 -3.87 -23.06
N VAL A 131 -12.56 -2.78 -23.18
CA VAL A 131 -13.99 -2.82 -23.48
C VAL A 131 -14.33 -1.99 -24.73
N PRO A 132 -15.42 -2.29 -25.43
CA PRO A 132 -15.81 -1.55 -26.63
C PRO A 132 -15.97 -0.05 -26.40
N LYS A 133 -15.79 0.73 -27.47
CA LYS A 133 -16.07 2.16 -27.50
C LYS A 133 -17.53 2.43 -27.13
N ASP A 134 -17.80 3.61 -26.55
CA ASP A 134 -19.12 4.09 -26.11
C ASP A 134 -19.77 3.25 -24.98
N THR A 135 -18.97 2.35 -24.32
CA THR A 135 -19.41 1.60 -23.14
C THR A 135 -19.39 2.50 -21.90
N GLU A 136 -20.49 2.54 -21.14
CA GLU A 136 -20.54 3.24 -19.87
C GLU A 136 -19.61 2.57 -18.85
N VAL A 137 -18.74 3.38 -18.24
CA VAL A 137 -17.82 2.95 -17.18
C VAL A 137 -18.38 3.33 -15.82
N VAL A 138 -18.88 4.55 -15.70
CA VAL A 138 -19.44 5.09 -14.47
C VAL A 138 -20.39 6.23 -14.82
N SER A 139 -21.41 6.44 -13.98
CA SER A 139 -22.28 7.61 -14.09
C SER A 139 -22.36 8.36 -12.77
N THR A 140 -22.73 9.63 -12.83
CA THR A 140 -22.97 10.46 -11.65
C THR A 140 -24.43 10.84 -11.55
N LYS A 141 -25.00 10.80 -10.32
CA LYS A 141 -26.35 11.27 -10.04
C LYS A 141 -26.33 12.19 -8.83
N GLY A 142 -26.90 13.38 -8.98
CA GLY A 142 -27.00 14.40 -7.94
C GLY A 142 -28.41 14.98 -7.82
N LYS A 143 -28.60 15.93 -6.89
CA LYS A 143 -29.88 16.59 -6.68
C LYS A 143 -30.35 17.43 -7.86
N VAL A 144 -29.39 17.93 -8.64
CA VAL A 144 -29.68 18.77 -9.83
C VAL A 144 -29.31 18.00 -11.08
N GLU A 145 -30.17 18.05 -12.09
CA GLU A 145 -30.03 17.26 -13.34
C GLU A 145 -28.68 17.52 -14.04
N ARG A 146 -28.17 18.76 -14.02
CA ARG A 146 -26.85 19.11 -14.57
C ARG A 146 -25.66 18.40 -13.90
N SER A 147 -25.89 17.70 -12.78
CA SER A 147 -24.87 16.88 -12.11
C SER A 147 -24.90 15.43 -12.55
N ASN A 148 -25.85 15.06 -13.42
CA ASN A 148 -26.00 13.71 -13.93
C ASN A 148 -25.21 13.60 -15.23
N HIS A 149 -24.18 12.74 -15.23
CA HIS A 149 -23.33 12.49 -16.38
C HIS A 149 -23.09 11.00 -16.53
N SER A 150 -23.06 10.50 -17.77
CA SER A 150 -22.58 9.17 -18.11
C SER A 150 -21.19 9.29 -18.72
N TYR A 151 -20.22 8.62 -18.12
CA TYR A 151 -18.84 8.59 -18.57
C TYR A 151 -18.58 7.29 -19.32
N LYS A 152 -18.23 7.41 -20.60
CA LYS A 152 -18.08 6.29 -21.53
C LYS A 152 -16.66 6.22 -22.09
N THR A 153 -16.27 5.01 -22.49
CA THR A 153 -15.04 4.78 -23.23
C THR A 153 -15.02 5.55 -24.54
N LYS A 154 -13.86 6.09 -24.94
CA LYS A 154 -13.74 6.99 -26.10
C LYS A 154 -13.12 6.32 -27.34
N THR A 155 -12.42 5.19 -27.15
CA THR A 155 -11.66 4.49 -28.20
C THR A 155 -12.09 3.04 -28.32
N SER A 156 -11.78 2.41 -29.46
CA SER A 156 -11.88 0.96 -29.59
C SER A 156 -10.83 0.28 -28.70
N PRO A 157 -11.16 -0.90 -28.13
CA PRO A 157 -10.24 -1.60 -27.24
C PRO A 157 -9.01 -2.11 -27.98
N ILE A 158 -7.86 -2.06 -27.31
CA ILE A 158 -6.60 -2.59 -27.81
C ILE A 158 -6.48 -4.09 -27.47
N PHE A 159 -7.00 -4.48 -26.30
CA PHE A 159 -6.92 -5.84 -25.77
C PHE A 159 -8.31 -6.41 -25.41
N PRO A 160 -9.23 -6.55 -26.38
CA PRO A 160 -10.62 -6.92 -26.11
C PRO A 160 -10.77 -8.32 -25.49
N ASN A 161 -9.89 -9.24 -25.85
CA ASN A 161 -9.99 -10.67 -25.49
C ASN A 161 -8.94 -11.12 -24.45
N MET A 162 -8.08 -10.21 -23.95
CA MET A 162 -7.07 -10.57 -22.95
C MET A 162 -7.73 -10.94 -21.61
N PRO A 163 -7.59 -12.16 -21.08
CA PRO A 163 -8.09 -12.51 -19.76
C PRO A 163 -7.52 -11.62 -18.68
N LEU A 164 -8.41 -11.10 -17.80
CA LEU A 164 -8.06 -10.14 -16.76
C LEU A 164 -8.46 -10.64 -15.38
N ALA A 165 -7.58 -10.42 -14.40
CA ALA A 165 -7.93 -10.37 -12.98
C ALA A 165 -7.55 -9.01 -12.41
N VAL A 166 -8.32 -8.51 -11.46
CA VAL A 166 -8.03 -7.24 -10.75
C VAL A 166 -7.98 -7.52 -9.27
N LEU A 167 -6.84 -7.19 -8.65
CA LEU A 167 -6.65 -7.29 -7.20
C LEU A 167 -7.08 -5.99 -6.54
N VAL A 168 -7.85 -6.08 -5.48
CA VAL A 168 -8.35 -4.95 -4.70
C VAL A 168 -8.31 -5.23 -3.20
N ASN A 169 -8.24 -4.18 -2.38
CA ASN A 169 -8.38 -4.29 -0.94
C ASN A 169 -9.17 -3.11 -0.36
N ASN A 170 -9.29 -3.05 0.95
CA ASN A 170 -10.02 -2.02 1.67
C ASN A 170 -9.45 -0.59 1.51
N GLN A 171 -8.27 -0.44 0.91
CA GLN A 171 -7.66 0.85 0.56
C GLN A 171 -7.88 1.23 -0.92
N SER A 172 -8.35 0.31 -1.74
CA SER A 172 -8.75 0.60 -3.13
C SER A 172 -9.97 1.51 -3.11
N ALA A 173 -9.87 2.72 -3.67
CA ALA A 173 -10.90 3.74 -3.52
C ALA A 173 -11.16 4.56 -4.80
N SER A 174 -12.37 5.14 -4.92
CA SER A 174 -12.70 6.15 -5.95
C SER A 174 -12.51 5.64 -7.39
N ALA A 175 -11.54 6.18 -8.16
CA ALA A 175 -11.25 5.76 -9.54
C ALA A 175 -10.91 4.26 -9.64
N SER A 176 -10.19 3.70 -8.65
CA SER A 176 -9.92 2.26 -8.56
C SER A 176 -11.20 1.44 -8.45
N GLU A 177 -12.17 1.93 -7.67
CA GLU A 177 -13.48 1.28 -7.54
C GLU A 177 -14.30 1.37 -8.82
N SER A 178 -14.17 2.50 -9.54
CA SER A 178 -14.81 2.66 -10.85
C SER A 178 -14.24 1.68 -11.88
N VAL A 179 -12.91 1.46 -11.89
CA VAL A 179 -12.27 0.47 -12.78
C VAL A 179 -12.69 -0.95 -12.41
N ALA A 180 -12.49 -1.34 -11.16
CA ALA A 180 -12.80 -2.69 -10.70
C ALA A 180 -14.30 -3.01 -10.87
N GLY A 181 -15.17 -2.09 -10.46
CA GLY A 181 -16.62 -2.26 -10.53
C GLY A 181 -17.16 -2.29 -11.96
N ALA A 182 -16.63 -1.42 -12.84
CA ALA A 182 -17.04 -1.45 -14.26
C ALA A 182 -16.61 -2.75 -14.94
N LEU A 183 -15.36 -3.18 -14.76
CA LEU A 183 -14.87 -4.44 -15.34
C LEU A 183 -15.62 -5.65 -14.79
N GLN A 184 -16.04 -5.62 -13.52
CA GLN A 184 -16.88 -6.65 -12.90
C GLN A 184 -18.30 -6.67 -13.50
N ASP A 185 -18.98 -5.52 -13.54
CA ASP A 185 -20.35 -5.42 -14.06
C ASP A 185 -20.42 -5.81 -15.54
N LEU A 186 -19.42 -5.47 -16.32
CA LEU A 186 -19.27 -5.82 -17.73
C LEU A 186 -18.78 -7.26 -17.94
N LYS A 187 -18.53 -8.02 -16.86
CA LYS A 187 -17.99 -9.40 -16.90
C LYS A 187 -16.68 -9.50 -17.68
N ARG A 188 -15.88 -8.45 -17.62
CA ARG A 188 -14.61 -8.35 -18.36
C ARG A 188 -13.41 -8.81 -17.56
N ALA A 189 -13.48 -8.73 -16.23
CA ALA A 189 -12.44 -9.19 -15.32
C ALA A 189 -13.04 -9.88 -14.10
N THR A 190 -12.26 -10.77 -13.48
CA THR A 190 -12.54 -11.31 -12.15
C THR A 190 -11.89 -10.44 -11.09
N ILE A 191 -12.65 -9.98 -10.12
CA ILE A 191 -12.16 -9.14 -9.02
C ILE A 191 -11.84 -10.03 -7.83
N ILE A 192 -10.63 -9.87 -7.27
CA ILE A 192 -10.08 -10.74 -6.21
C ILE A 192 -9.56 -9.89 -5.06
N GLY A 193 -9.76 -10.33 -3.83
CA GLY A 193 -9.23 -9.70 -2.62
C GLY A 193 -10.28 -9.33 -1.60
N GLU A 194 -10.18 -8.13 -1.03
CA GLU A 194 -11.10 -7.62 0.00
C GLU A 194 -12.09 -6.61 -0.57
N ARG A 195 -13.21 -6.42 0.14
CA ARG A 195 -14.15 -5.33 -0.17
C ARG A 195 -13.43 -3.98 -0.17
N THR A 196 -13.65 -3.18 -1.21
CA THR A 196 -13.02 -1.87 -1.39
C THR A 196 -13.57 -0.81 -0.40
N PHE A 197 -12.96 0.37 -0.42
CA PHE A 197 -13.20 1.44 0.56
C PHE A 197 -14.64 1.96 0.56
N GLY A 198 -15.27 2.12 -0.62
CA GLY A 198 -16.60 2.71 -0.76
C GLY A 198 -16.60 4.25 -0.83
N LYS A 199 -15.67 4.84 -1.60
CA LYS A 199 -15.58 6.29 -1.82
C LYS A 199 -16.27 6.69 -3.13
N GLY A 200 -17.58 6.91 -3.05
CA GLY A 200 -18.43 7.21 -4.19
C GLY A 200 -18.96 8.64 -4.28
N LEU A 201 -18.40 9.60 -3.52
CA LEU A 201 -18.85 11.00 -3.57
C LEU A 201 -18.07 11.82 -4.61
N VAL A 202 -18.81 12.56 -5.45
CA VAL A 202 -18.25 13.56 -6.35
C VAL A 202 -18.18 14.89 -5.63
N GLN A 203 -16.97 15.43 -5.53
CA GLN A 203 -16.70 16.69 -4.85
C GLN A 203 -16.12 17.72 -5.82
N ASN A 204 -16.75 18.89 -5.92
CA ASN A 204 -16.28 20.00 -6.71
C ASN A 204 -15.66 21.07 -5.80
N ILE A 205 -14.49 21.57 -6.19
CA ILE A 205 -13.85 22.70 -5.52
C ILE A 205 -14.21 23.97 -6.31
N ARG A 206 -14.78 24.96 -5.62
CA ARG A 206 -15.14 26.24 -6.20
C ARG A 206 -14.39 27.35 -5.48
N PRO A 207 -13.72 28.24 -6.22
CA PRO A 207 -13.14 29.44 -5.60
C PRO A 207 -14.27 30.34 -5.07
N ILE A 208 -14.02 30.93 -3.91
CA ILE A 208 -14.88 31.92 -3.28
C ILE A 208 -14.10 33.20 -3.02
N ALA A 209 -14.78 34.29 -2.61
CA ALA A 209 -14.15 35.55 -2.29
C ALA A 209 -12.97 35.41 -1.31
N TYR A 210 -12.04 36.34 -1.35
CA TYR A 210 -10.85 36.39 -0.47
C TYR A 210 -9.88 35.23 -0.62
N GLY A 211 -9.81 34.57 -1.80
CA GLY A 211 -8.87 33.46 -2.08
C GLY A 211 -9.24 32.13 -1.42
N GLY A 212 -10.43 32.06 -0.82
CA GLY A 212 -10.94 30.82 -0.23
C GLY A 212 -11.41 29.81 -1.28
N HIS A 213 -11.53 28.55 -0.88
CA HIS A 213 -12.06 27.48 -1.72
C HIS A 213 -13.15 26.71 -0.97
N LEU A 214 -14.28 26.51 -1.61
CA LEU A 214 -15.40 25.72 -1.11
C LEU A 214 -15.40 24.35 -1.78
N LYS A 215 -15.28 23.28 -0.99
CA LYS A 215 -15.40 21.88 -1.43
C LYS A 215 -16.82 21.39 -1.17
N VAL A 216 -17.57 21.11 -2.23
CA VAL A 216 -18.98 20.75 -2.18
C VAL A 216 -19.20 19.37 -2.80
N THR A 217 -19.92 18.50 -2.09
CA THR A 217 -20.43 17.25 -2.67
C THR A 217 -21.63 17.53 -3.54
N THR A 218 -21.56 17.14 -4.82
CA THR A 218 -22.60 17.40 -5.81
C THR A 218 -23.34 16.17 -6.30
N SER A 219 -22.70 14.99 -6.25
CA SER A 219 -23.25 13.77 -6.83
C SER A 219 -22.65 12.53 -6.15
N LYS A 220 -23.23 11.36 -6.45
CA LYS A 220 -22.67 10.05 -6.15
C LYS A 220 -22.29 9.32 -7.45
N TYR A 221 -21.28 8.46 -7.39
CA TYR A 221 -20.87 7.58 -8.50
C TYR A 221 -21.70 6.29 -8.50
N TYR A 222 -22.13 5.90 -9.69
CA TYR A 222 -22.87 4.66 -9.96
C TYR A 222 -22.18 3.87 -11.07
N LEU A 223 -22.08 2.58 -10.89
CA LEU A 223 -21.53 1.62 -11.84
C LEU A 223 -22.53 1.28 -12.97
N PRO A 224 -22.10 0.59 -14.05
CA PRO A 224 -22.98 0.21 -15.15
C PRO A 224 -24.23 -0.57 -14.72
N SER A 225 -24.14 -1.40 -13.69
CA SER A 225 -25.29 -2.12 -13.10
C SER A 225 -26.28 -1.20 -12.33
N GLY A 226 -25.93 0.07 -12.12
CA GLY A 226 -26.72 1.01 -11.33
C GLY A 226 -26.44 1.00 -9.83
N ARG A 227 -25.57 0.14 -9.33
CA ARG A 227 -25.18 0.12 -7.90
C ARG A 227 -24.29 1.33 -7.55
N CYS A 228 -24.47 1.87 -6.34
CA CYS A 228 -23.74 3.02 -5.84
C CYS A 228 -22.43 2.56 -5.18
N ILE A 229 -21.32 3.23 -5.49
CA ILE A 229 -20.02 2.95 -4.86
C ILE A 229 -20.00 3.42 -3.39
N GLN A 230 -20.73 4.50 -3.05
CA GLN A 230 -20.66 5.14 -1.74
C GLN A 230 -21.12 4.23 -0.60
N ALA A 231 -20.22 3.94 0.36
CA ALA A 231 -20.49 3.08 1.50
C ALA A 231 -21.02 3.83 2.74
N ILE A 232 -20.72 5.12 2.91
CA ILE A 232 -21.08 5.89 4.10
C ILE A 232 -22.23 6.84 3.74
N ASP A 233 -23.37 6.72 4.44
CA ASP A 233 -24.45 7.70 4.32
C ASP A 233 -24.25 8.86 5.32
N TYR A 234 -23.75 9.98 4.78
CA TYR A 234 -23.56 11.19 5.58
C TYR A 234 -24.87 11.94 5.91
N ALA A 235 -26.00 11.60 5.28
CA ALA A 235 -27.29 12.20 5.59
C ALA A 235 -27.79 11.77 7.00
N GLU A 236 -27.45 10.58 7.44
CA GLU A 236 -27.77 10.09 8.78
C GLU A 236 -27.05 10.91 9.88
N ARG A 237 -25.83 11.40 9.62
CA ARG A 237 -25.12 12.27 10.56
C ARG A 237 -25.84 13.60 10.82
N GLN A 238 -26.49 14.16 9.80
CA GLN A 238 -27.28 15.40 9.93
C GLN A 238 -28.53 15.21 10.78
N ARG A 239 -29.01 13.97 10.92
CA ARG A 239 -30.16 13.58 11.76
C ARG A 239 -29.77 13.22 13.19
N GLY A 240 -28.47 13.36 13.56
CA GLY A 240 -27.97 13.03 14.89
C GLY A 240 -27.71 11.54 15.14
N HIS A 241 -27.79 10.71 14.10
CA HIS A 241 -27.48 9.28 14.19
C HIS A 241 -25.97 9.01 14.02
N GLN A 242 -25.50 7.87 14.53
CA GLN A 242 -24.13 7.42 14.27
C GLN A 242 -23.94 7.13 12.78
N LEU A 243 -22.74 7.43 12.25
CA LEU A 243 -22.38 7.10 10.87
C LEU A 243 -22.47 5.59 10.66
N HIS A 244 -23.42 5.15 9.85
CA HIS A 244 -23.52 3.76 9.42
C HIS A 244 -22.76 3.56 8.12
N ARG A 245 -21.92 2.54 8.06
CA ARG A 245 -21.35 2.07 6.82
C ARG A 245 -22.38 1.16 6.15
N ASP A 246 -22.87 1.56 4.98
CA ASP A 246 -23.74 0.71 4.19
C ASP A 246 -22.97 -0.54 3.75
N THR A 247 -23.48 -1.71 4.08
CA THR A 247 -22.89 -2.99 3.68
C THR A 247 -22.96 -3.23 2.18
N ALA A 248 -23.78 -2.47 1.45
CA ALA A 248 -23.88 -2.52 0.00
C ALA A 248 -22.84 -1.65 -0.73
N GLY A 249 -22.16 -0.71 -0.04
CA GLY A 249 -21.17 0.16 -0.65
C GLY A 249 -19.80 -0.51 -0.85
N GLY A 250 -18.99 0.10 -1.72
CA GLY A 250 -17.74 -0.48 -2.19
C GLY A 250 -17.94 -1.61 -3.19
N ILE A 251 -16.83 -2.14 -3.71
CA ILE A 251 -16.84 -3.29 -4.61
C ILE A 251 -16.62 -4.55 -3.79
N LEU A 252 -17.56 -5.47 -3.81
CA LEU A 252 -17.37 -6.81 -3.26
C LEU A 252 -16.67 -7.66 -4.33
N PRO A 253 -15.49 -8.20 -4.06
CA PRO A 253 -14.80 -9.07 -5.00
C PRO A 253 -15.61 -10.33 -5.37
N ASP A 254 -15.36 -10.87 -6.56
CA ASP A 254 -15.91 -12.16 -7.00
C ASP A 254 -15.26 -13.32 -6.21
N VAL A 255 -13.98 -13.15 -5.86
CA VAL A 255 -13.22 -14.06 -5.01
C VAL A 255 -12.74 -13.28 -3.79
N VAL A 256 -13.43 -13.49 -2.66
CA VAL A 256 -13.08 -12.83 -1.39
C VAL A 256 -11.93 -13.57 -0.73
N LEU A 257 -10.84 -12.85 -0.49
CA LEU A 257 -9.71 -13.31 0.31
C LEU A 257 -9.47 -12.28 1.42
N THR A 258 -9.53 -12.72 2.64
CA THR A 258 -9.23 -11.87 3.81
C THR A 258 -7.89 -12.28 4.38
N ASP A 259 -7.01 -11.31 4.55
CA ASP A 259 -5.78 -11.53 5.31
C ASP A 259 -6.02 -11.10 6.76
N SER A 260 -6.02 -12.06 7.67
CA SER A 260 -6.04 -11.76 9.10
C SER A 260 -4.63 -11.38 9.54
N GLN A 261 -4.42 -10.11 9.81
CA GLN A 261 -3.16 -9.66 10.42
C GLN A 261 -2.94 -10.42 11.73
N LYS A 262 -1.90 -11.23 11.78
CA LYS A 262 -1.50 -11.93 12.99
C LYS A 262 -0.70 -10.97 13.86
N LEU A 263 -1.05 -10.92 15.15
CA LEU A 263 -0.26 -10.22 16.16
C LEU A 263 0.79 -11.19 16.71
N ASP A 264 1.77 -11.53 15.90
CA ASP A 264 2.89 -12.41 16.26
C ASP A 264 4.21 -11.62 16.39
N ILE A 265 5.32 -12.31 16.50
CA ILE A 265 6.64 -11.68 16.64
C ILE A 265 6.96 -10.70 15.50
N THR A 266 6.44 -10.94 14.30
CA THR A 266 6.72 -10.07 13.15
C THR A 266 6.11 -8.69 13.33
N TYR A 267 4.96 -8.59 14.01
CA TYR A 267 4.36 -7.32 14.38
C TYR A 267 5.28 -6.50 15.31
N ASN A 268 5.87 -7.14 16.33
CA ASN A 268 6.79 -6.48 17.27
C ASN A 268 8.07 -6.03 16.56
N LEU A 269 8.67 -6.91 15.74
CA LEU A 269 9.88 -6.60 14.97
C LEU A 269 9.66 -5.43 13.98
N TYR A 270 8.48 -5.37 13.37
CA TYR A 270 8.09 -4.28 12.47
C TYR A 270 7.82 -2.97 13.23
N ARG A 271 7.03 -3.03 14.31
CA ARG A 271 6.71 -1.87 15.17
C ARG A 271 7.97 -1.21 15.73
N ASP A 272 8.94 -2.02 16.16
CA ASP A 272 10.18 -1.56 16.79
C ASP A 272 11.28 -1.28 15.74
N HIS A 273 10.91 -1.25 14.43
CA HIS A 273 11.78 -0.96 13.28
C HIS A 273 13.00 -1.89 13.12
N LEU A 274 13.01 -3.08 13.74
CA LEU A 274 14.15 -3.98 13.75
C LEU A 274 14.48 -4.59 12.39
N PHE A 275 13.46 -4.85 11.56
CA PHE A 275 13.68 -5.23 10.15
C PHE A 275 14.35 -4.12 9.36
N PHE A 276 13.92 -2.87 9.56
CA PHE A 276 14.51 -1.70 8.91
C PHE A 276 15.97 -1.50 9.34
N ASP A 277 16.26 -1.54 10.64
CA ASP A 277 17.60 -1.34 11.18
C ASP A 277 18.58 -2.42 10.70
N TYR A 278 18.15 -3.70 10.76
CA TYR A 278 18.98 -4.79 10.26
C TYR A 278 19.21 -4.72 8.75
N ALA A 279 18.20 -4.36 7.98
CA ALA A 279 18.37 -4.21 6.53
C ALA A 279 19.36 -3.09 6.18
N ASN A 280 19.47 -2.02 6.98
CA ASN A 280 20.52 -1.00 6.82
C ASN A 280 21.89 -1.59 7.14
N ARG A 281 22.04 -2.34 8.26
CA ARG A 281 23.28 -3.05 8.61
C ARG A 281 23.68 -4.03 7.50
N TYR A 282 22.76 -4.81 6.99
CA TYR A 282 22.99 -5.75 5.89
C TYR A 282 23.50 -5.03 4.64
N TYR A 283 22.89 -3.90 4.28
CA TYR A 283 23.29 -3.08 3.14
C TYR A 283 24.73 -2.56 3.24
N HIS A 284 25.19 -2.21 4.45
CA HIS A 284 26.58 -1.76 4.69
C HIS A 284 27.60 -2.92 4.65
N GLN A 285 27.16 -4.16 4.82
CA GLN A 285 28.04 -5.33 4.84
C GLN A 285 28.11 -6.07 3.50
N HIS A 286 27.20 -5.77 2.56
CA HIS A 286 27.09 -6.48 1.28
C HIS A 286 26.97 -5.48 0.14
N ASP A 287 27.92 -5.48 -0.78
CA ASP A 287 27.92 -4.55 -1.93
C ASP A 287 26.80 -4.83 -2.93
N MET A 288 26.34 -6.09 -3.04
CA MET A 288 25.31 -6.52 -3.96
C MET A 288 24.52 -7.72 -3.42
N ILE A 289 23.31 -7.89 -3.95
CA ILE A 289 22.49 -9.07 -3.74
C ILE A 289 22.03 -9.65 -5.09
N ALA A 290 21.45 -10.85 -5.06
CA ALA A 290 20.80 -11.43 -6.23
C ALA A 290 19.66 -10.52 -6.75
N PRO A 291 19.24 -10.66 -8.03
CA PRO A 291 18.04 -10.00 -8.54
C PRO A 291 16.84 -10.23 -7.62
N ALA A 292 15.96 -9.24 -7.49
CA ALA A 292 14.86 -9.24 -6.51
C ALA A 292 14.00 -10.52 -6.56
N LYS A 293 13.70 -11.01 -7.76
CA LYS A 293 12.93 -12.25 -7.97
C LYS A 293 13.65 -13.51 -7.50
N ASP A 294 14.99 -13.50 -7.39
CA ASP A 294 15.82 -14.66 -7.07
C ASP A 294 16.42 -14.59 -5.66
N PHE A 295 16.37 -13.40 -5.03
CA PHE A 295 16.90 -13.20 -3.68
C PHE A 295 16.15 -14.03 -2.65
N GLN A 296 16.89 -14.75 -1.79
CA GLN A 296 16.35 -15.55 -0.68
C GLN A 296 17.30 -15.43 0.50
N LEU A 297 16.72 -15.33 1.69
CA LEU A 297 17.47 -15.45 2.94
C LEU A 297 17.74 -16.93 3.21
N ASN A 298 18.94 -17.23 3.67
CA ASN A 298 19.33 -18.56 4.11
C ASN A 298 19.40 -18.65 5.66
N ASP A 299 19.71 -19.81 6.20
CA ASP A 299 19.77 -20.02 7.65
C ASP A 299 20.83 -19.10 8.31
N SER A 300 21.98 -18.89 7.67
CA SER A 300 23.01 -18.03 8.22
C SER A 300 22.62 -16.55 8.25
N ASP A 301 21.77 -16.10 7.30
CA ASP A 301 21.22 -14.74 7.32
C ASP A 301 20.27 -14.54 8.50
N LEU A 302 19.42 -15.56 8.77
CA LEU A 302 18.51 -15.53 9.92
C LEU A 302 19.26 -15.62 11.25
N ASP A 303 20.33 -16.41 11.33
CA ASP A 303 21.20 -16.48 12.51
C ASP A 303 21.87 -15.12 12.76
N ALA A 304 22.37 -14.46 11.72
CA ALA A 304 22.94 -13.11 11.83
C ALA A 304 21.89 -12.08 12.26
N PHE A 305 20.65 -12.21 11.80
CA PHE A 305 19.54 -11.39 12.28
C PHE A 305 19.25 -11.64 13.77
N CYS A 306 19.25 -12.90 14.21
CA CYS A 306 19.09 -13.22 15.62
C CYS A 306 20.23 -12.66 16.48
N GLN A 307 21.48 -12.69 16.00
CA GLN A 307 22.62 -12.06 16.70
C GLN A 307 22.44 -10.54 16.82
N PHE A 308 21.95 -9.89 15.77
CA PHE A 308 21.59 -8.47 15.83
C PHE A 308 20.51 -8.18 16.87
N LEU A 309 19.50 -9.05 17.01
CA LEU A 309 18.47 -8.91 18.04
C LEU A 309 19.05 -9.07 19.46
N ASP A 310 20.02 -9.98 19.66
CA ASP A 310 20.75 -10.11 20.93
C ASP A 310 21.51 -8.82 21.28
N GLU A 311 22.24 -8.23 20.30
CA GLU A 311 22.96 -6.95 20.49
C GLU A 311 21.99 -5.81 20.87
N LYS A 312 20.78 -5.82 20.33
CA LYS A 312 19.70 -4.86 20.67
C LYS A 312 18.99 -5.20 21.98
N GLN A 313 19.34 -6.30 22.65
CA GLN A 313 18.67 -6.80 23.85
C GLN A 313 17.16 -6.98 23.64
N PHE A 314 16.76 -7.42 22.42
CA PHE A 314 15.37 -7.64 22.08
C PHE A 314 14.78 -8.76 22.93
N SER A 315 13.61 -8.51 23.50
CA SER A 315 12.80 -9.51 24.19
C SER A 315 11.42 -9.57 23.55
N TYR A 316 10.92 -10.77 23.30
CA TYR A 316 9.60 -10.95 22.72
C TYR A 316 8.55 -11.09 23.82
N GLU A 317 7.63 -10.17 23.84
CA GLU A 317 6.40 -10.25 24.63
C GLU A 317 5.20 -10.33 23.68
N THR A 318 4.36 -11.34 23.88
CA THR A 318 3.12 -11.45 23.10
C THR A 318 2.19 -10.28 23.44
N GLU A 319 1.35 -9.83 22.48
CA GLU A 319 0.34 -8.77 22.75
C GLU A 319 -0.60 -9.17 23.89
N THR A 320 -0.94 -10.46 24.02
CA THR A 320 -1.72 -10.98 25.15
C THR A 320 -0.95 -10.81 26.47
N GLY A 321 0.37 -11.07 26.48
CA GLY A 321 1.24 -10.86 27.66
C GLY A 321 1.30 -9.40 28.08
N ARG A 322 1.47 -8.49 27.10
CA ARG A 322 1.47 -7.04 27.33
C ARG A 322 0.16 -6.57 27.95
N HIS A 323 -0.99 -6.97 27.40
CA HIS A 323 -2.31 -6.62 27.94
C HIS A 323 -2.55 -7.24 29.33
N LEU A 324 -2.02 -8.45 29.58
CA LEU A 324 -2.06 -9.02 30.93
C LEU A 324 -1.22 -8.18 31.91
N GLY A 325 -0.06 -7.68 31.49
CA GLY A 325 0.75 -6.76 32.30
C GLY A 325 -0.02 -5.49 32.65
N GLU A 326 -0.64 -4.85 31.66
CA GLU A 326 -1.50 -3.67 31.86
C GLU A 326 -2.68 -3.96 32.81
N LEU A 327 -3.31 -5.12 32.66
CA LEU A 327 -4.40 -5.57 33.54
C LEU A 327 -3.91 -5.75 34.99
N ILE A 328 -2.75 -6.37 35.20
CA ILE A 328 -2.13 -6.54 36.51
C ILE A 328 -1.83 -5.19 37.15
N ASP A 329 -1.27 -4.24 36.38
CA ASP A 329 -0.96 -2.90 36.89
C ASP A 329 -2.24 -2.13 37.28
N MET A 330 -3.30 -2.27 36.48
CA MET A 330 -4.61 -1.69 36.78
C MET A 330 -5.22 -2.34 38.02
N ALA A 331 -5.16 -3.67 38.14
CA ALA A 331 -5.63 -4.42 39.30
C ALA A 331 -4.93 -3.99 40.61
N LYS A 332 -3.63 -3.68 40.56
CA LYS A 332 -2.86 -3.13 41.68
C LYS A 332 -3.33 -1.71 42.08
N GLN A 333 -3.68 -0.88 41.09
CA GLN A 333 -4.18 0.47 41.34
C GLN A 333 -5.61 0.47 41.95
N GLU A 334 -6.40 -0.53 41.59
CA GLU A 334 -7.76 -0.71 42.10
C GLU A 334 -7.81 -1.46 43.44
N ASP A 335 -6.65 -1.86 44.01
CA ASP A 335 -6.53 -2.59 45.26
C ASP A 335 -7.36 -3.90 45.32
N ILE A 336 -7.32 -4.63 44.17
CA ILE A 336 -8.03 -5.89 43.98
C ILE A 336 -7.45 -6.98 44.91
N ASP A 337 -8.31 -7.95 45.30
CA ASP A 337 -7.94 -9.09 46.14
C ASP A 337 -6.60 -9.75 45.72
N SER A 338 -5.73 -9.94 46.69
CA SER A 338 -4.37 -10.45 46.50
C SER A 338 -4.32 -11.87 45.87
N THR A 339 -5.37 -12.68 46.09
CA THR A 339 -5.48 -14.03 45.50
C THR A 339 -5.68 -13.93 44.00
N LEU A 340 -6.59 -13.07 43.55
CA LEU A 340 -6.83 -12.83 42.12
C LEU A 340 -5.62 -12.21 41.45
N LEU A 341 -4.90 -11.29 42.13
CA LEU A 341 -3.66 -10.72 41.60
C LEU A 341 -2.56 -11.78 41.39
N ALA A 342 -2.41 -12.70 42.38
CA ALA A 342 -1.46 -13.81 42.25
C ALA A 342 -1.82 -14.76 41.12
N ASP A 343 -3.11 -15.05 40.90
CA ASP A 343 -3.58 -15.86 39.78
C ASP A 343 -3.25 -15.20 38.43
N LEU A 344 -3.47 -13.89 38.26
CA LEU A 344 -3.12 -13.15 37.07
C LEU A 344 -1.60 -13.18 36.81
N GLU A 345 -0.79 -12.95 37.84
CA GLU A 345 0.67 -12.99 37.74
C GLU A 345 1.19 -14.39 37.35
N ALA A 346 0.53 -15.47 37.78
CA ALA A 346 0.87 -16.86 37.42
C ALA A 346 0.70 -17.17 35.91
N PHE A 347 -0.10 -16.40 35.19
CA PHE A 347 -0.24 -16.55 33.73
C PHE A 347 0.92 -15.92 32.96
N LYS A 348 1.62 -14.93 33.50
CA LYS A 348 2.66 -14.15 32.80
C LYS A 348 3.77 -15.03 32.22
N PRO A 349 4.36 -16.00 32.93
CA PRO A 349 5.39 -16.89 32.38
C PRO A 349 4.90 -17.79 31.25
N ARG A 350 3.58 -18.05 31.17
CA ARG A 350 2.96 -18.90 30.14
C ARG A 350 2.74 -18.12 28.83
N LEU A 351 2.81 -16.81 28.86
CA LEU A 351 2.62 -15.92 27.70
C LEU A 351 3.95 -15.33 27.19
N THR A 352 5.07 -15.70 27.81
CA THR A 352 6.42 -15.40 27.33
C THR A 352 6.90 -16.53 26.43
N GLU A 353 7.57 -16.18 25.36
CA GLU A 353 8.13 -17.13 24.42
C GLU A 353 9.56 -16.73 24.04
N ASP A 354 10.43 -17.71 23.83
CA ASP A 354 11.74 -17.46 23.25
C ASP A 354 11.59 -16.91 21.82
N TYR A 355 12.15 -15.72 21.58
CA TYR A 355 12.01 -15.03 20.31
C TYR A 355 12.62 -15.84 19.14
N ARG A 356 13.67 -16.65 19.36
CA ARG A 356 14.26 -17.49 18.32
C ARG A 356 13.31 -18.60 17.90
N ALA A 357 12.63 -19.23 18.86
CA ALA A 357 11.57 -20.19 18.56
C ALA A 357 10.38 -19.54 17.83
N ALA A 358 10.00 -18.32 18.24
CA ALA A 358 8.95 -17.55 17.57
C ALA A 358 9.32 -17.17 16.13
N ILE A 359 10.58 -16.78 15.86
CA ILE A 359 11.10 -16.51 14.49
C ILE A 359 11.02 -17.79 13.64
N GLN A 360 11.48 -18.92 14.16
CA GLN A 360 11.43 -20.19 13.41
C GLN A 360 9.99 -20.62 13.08
N ARG A 361 9.06 -20.45 14.01
CA ARG A 361 7.65 -20.76 13.78
C ARG A 361 7.01 -19.83 12.73
N ASN A 362 7.44 -18.58 12.65
CA ASN A 362 6.94 -17.58 11.71
C ASN A 362 7.94 -17.30 10.57
N ARG A 363 8.79 -18.26 10.24
CA ARG A 363 9.94 -18.11 9.33
C ARG A 363 9.54 -17.47 7.99
N GLU A 364 8.50 -17.97 7.35
CA GLU A 364 8.05 -17.45 6.04
C GLU A 364 7.71 -15.97 6.09
N GLU A 365 7.01 -15.52 7.13
CA GLU A 365 6.63 -14.12 7.28
C GLU A 365 7.84 -13.25 7.66
N VAL A 366 8.76 -13.75 8.50
CA VAL A 366 10.03 -13.08 8.80
C VAL A 366 10.88 -12.92 7.53
N GLU A 367 11.05 -13.98 6.74
CA GLU A 367 11.78 -13.94 5.46
C GLU A 367 11.14 -12.95 4.48
N LYS A 368 9.82 -12.92 4.39
CA LYS A 368 9.07 -11.99 3.56
C LYS A 368 9.34 -10.53 3.96
N LEU A 369 9.21 -10.20 5.24
CA LEU A 369 9.35 -8.81 5.73
C LEU A 369 10.81 -8.37 5.74
N LEU A 370 11.71 -9.17 6.30
CA LEU A 370 13.15 -8.86 6.36
C LEU A 370 13.77 -8.82 4.97
N GLY A 371 13.54 -9.85 4.16
CA GLY A 371 14.04 -9.90 2.79
C GLY A 371 13.49 -8.78 1.92
N GLY A 372 12.20 -8.42 2.11
CA GLY A 372 11.59 -7.26 1.46
C GLY A 372 12.31 -5.96 1.80
N GLU A 373 12.59 -5.72 3.08
CA GLU A 373 13.35 -4.54 3.52
C GLU A 373 14.79 -4.53 2.97
N ILE A 374 15.48 -5.68 2.91
CA ILE A 374 16.80 -5.78 2.31
C ILE A 374 16.74 -5.47 0.81
N VAL A 375 15.86 -6.15 0.06
CA VAL A 375 15.71 -5.97 -1.40
C VAL A 375 15.43 -4.52 -1.76
N LYS A 376 14.65 -3.82 -0.94
CA LYS A 376 14.31 -2.40 -1.13
C LYS A 376 15.54 -1.48 -1.13
N ARG A 377 16.61 -1.81 -0.39
CA ARG A 377 17.86 -1.02 -0.38
C ARG A 377 18.61 -1.12 -1.71
N TYR A 378 18.57 -2.27 -2.37
CA TYR A 378 19.32 -2.51 -3.61
C TYR A 378 18.49 -2.27 -4.88
N HIS A 379 17.22 -2.68 -4.84
CA HIS A 379 16.35 -2.70 -6.02
C HIS A 379 15.15 -1.76 -5.91
N TYR A 380 15.12 -0.88 -4.86
CA TYR A 380 14.08 0.11 -4.60
C TYR A 380 12.66 -0.51 -4.50
N HIS A 381 11.63 0.31 -4.67
CA HIS A 381 10.24 -0.14 -4.58
C HIS A 381 9.86 -1.18 -5.63
N ARG A 382 10.39 -1.06 -6.86
CA ARG A 382 10.12 -2.02 -7.92
C ARG A 382 10.59 -3.42 -7.51
N GLY A 383 11.84 -3.55 -7.06
CA GLY A 383 12.36 -4.84 -6.61
C GLY A 383 11.65 -5.37 -5.37
N TYR A 384 11.25 -4.49 -4.44
CA TYR A 384 10.43 -4.86 -3.29
C TYR A 384 9.12 -5.53 -3.72
N TYR A 385 8.38 -4.94 -4.67
CA TYR A 385 7.16 -5.56 -5.19
C TYR A 385 7.45 -6.89 -5.88
N GLU A 386 8.45 -6.95 -6.77
CA GLU A 386 8.85 -8.20 -7.44
C GLU A 386 9.20 -9.32 -6.43
N TYR A 387 9.89 -8.98 -5.34
CA TYR A 387 10.23 -9.91 -4.28
C TYR A 387 9.00 -10.46 -3.55
N LEU A 388 8.02 -9.59 -3.22
CA LEU A 388 6.84 -9.96 -2.46
C LEU A 388 5.87 -10.87 -3.22
N LEU A 389 5.86 -10.83 -4.57
CA LEU A 389 4.93 -11.60 -5.39
C LEU A 389 4.95 -13.10 -5.10
N ARG A 390 6.09 -13.65 -4.68
CA ARG A 390 6.22 -15.09 -4.33
C ARG A 390 5.43 -15.50 -3.09
N TYR A 391 5.23 -14.57 -2.16
CA TYR A 391 4.52 -14.79 -0.90
C TYR A 391 3.04 -14.43 -0.99
N ASP A 392 2.63 -13.74 -2.05
CA ASP A 392 1.32 -13.13 -2.19
C ASP A 392 0.25 -14.16 -2.55
N LYS A 393 -0.67 -14.42 -1.60
CA LYS A 393 -1.76 -15.39 -1.76
C LYS A 393 -2.80 -14.94 -2.79
N GLU A 394 -3.05 -13.63 -2.86
CA GLU A 394 -4.02 -13.05 -3.80
C GLU A 394 -3.49 -13.12 -5.23
N VAL A 395 -2.18 -12.85 -5.41
CA VAL A 395 -1.50 -13.03 -6.72
C VAL A 395 -1.52 -14.51 -7.13
N LYS A 396 -1.22 -15.45 -6.22
CA LYS A 396 -1.31 -16.89 -6.49
C LYS A 396 -2.73 -17.27 -6.95
N ARG A 397 -3.76 -16.75 -6.27
CA ARG A 397 -5.15 -16.99 -6.65
C ARG A 397 -5.50 -16.36 -8.00
N ALA A 398 -5.01 -15.16 -8.29
CA ALA A 398 -5.22 -14.50 -9.57
C ALA A 398 -4.58 -15.28 -10.73
N LEU A 399 -3.38 -15.82 -10.53
CA LEU A 399 -2.72 -16.70 -11.51
C LEU A 399 -3.59 -17.93 -11.87
N GLU A 400 -4.19 -18.58 -10.88
CA GLU A 400 -5.11 -19.70 -11.10
C GLU A 400 -6.32 -19.26 -11.94
N VAL A 401 -6.96 -18.15 -11.55
CA VAL A 401 -8.16 -17.63 -12.20
C VAL A 401 -7.89 -17.28 -13.66
N VAL A 402 -6.84 -16.50 -13.95
CA VAL A 402 -6.55 -16.10 -15.34
C VAL A 402 -6.04 -17.27 -16.19
N SER A 403 -5.46 -18.31 -15.57
CA SER A 403 -5.00 -19.51 -16.27
C SER A 403 -6.17 -20.40 -16.73
N GLN A 404 -7.29 -20.37 -16.00
CA GLN A 404 -8.51 -21.13 -16.34
C GLN A 404 -9.40 -20.38 -17.34
N ALA A 405 -9.20 -19.09 -17.54
CA ALA A 405 -9.93 -18.32 -18.53
C ALA A 405 -9.43 -18.65 -19.95
N ASN A 406 -10.34 -19.19 -20.77
CA ASN A 406 -10.10 -19.55 -22.19
C ASN A 406 -10.13 -18.33 -23.11
#